data_fd6f9bf4994ce728ce498401cbdc4081
#
_entry.id   fd6f9bf4994ce728ce498401cbdc4081
#
_cell.length_a   1.000
_cell.length_b   1.000
_cell.length_c   1.000
_cell.angle_alpha   90.00
_cell.angle_beta   90.00
_cell.angle_gamma   90.00
#
_symmetry.space_group_name_H-M   'P 1'
#
loop_
_entity.id
_entity.type
_entity.pdbx_description
1 polymer ?
#
loop_
_entity_poly.entity_id
_entity_poly.type
_entity_poly.pdbx_seq_one_letter_code
_entity_poly.pdbx_strand_id
1 'polypeptide(L)'
;MKIIIAGAGEVGTHLAKLLSREEQDIILIDNDEEKLRELDANYNLMTVIGNPTAFQTLKQAQVYKADLFIAVMPFESRNIMACTMASKLGAKKTLARVDNYEYLLPENKAFFENLGVNELIYPEKLAAEEVITALKHTWTRNWFELCNGELIVLSVKLHDNAKILNKKLYELTTAESQFHIAAIKRIHETIIPRGNDEIKIGDIAYFTTTPNHIQEIQKLSGETEAEIHKIMIMGGSRIAIRISSYAPDNMAIKLIECDKQKSYKLAEYMNDIIIIQGDGRNVDLLKEEGIRDMDAFIALTDSSETNILACLTAKELGVKKTIAV
;
A
#
# COMPACT_ATOMS: atom_id res chain seq x y z
N MET A 1 11.67 21.09 2.14
CA MET A 1 12.73 20.15 1.75
C MET A 1 12.90 20.18 0.25
N LYS A 2 14.13 19.96 -0.26
CA LYS A 2 14.36 19.76 -1.68
C LYS A 2 14.38 18.27 -2.00
N ILE A 3 13.40 17.81 -2.77
CA ILE A 3 13.21 16.40 -3.13
C ILE A 3 13.41 16.23 -4.64
N ILE A 4 14.28 15.32 -5.03
CA ILE A 4 14.50 14.99 -6.43
C ILE A 4 13.98 13.57 -6.69
N ILE A 5 13.13 13.43 -7.69
CA ILE A 5 12.53 12.16 -8.09
C ILE A 5 13.06 11.77 -9.47
N ALA A 6 13.68 10.61 -9.59
CA ALA A 6 14.20 10.04 -10.82
C ALA A 6 13.26 8.97 -11.36
N GLY A 7 12.62 9.26 -12.49
CA GLY A 7 11.62 8.45 -13.17
C GLY A 7 10.21 9.06 -13.11
N ALA A 8 9.65 9.45 -14.27
CA ALA A 8 8.29 9.93 -14.45
C ALA A 8 7.34 8.82 -14.91
N GLY A 9 7.55 7.59 -14.43
CA GLY A 9 6.57 6.51 -14.54
C GLY A 9 5.38 6.75 -13.61
N GLU A 10 4.48 5.78 -13.52
CA GLU A 10 3.26 5.87 -12.71
C GLU A 10 3.57 6.24 -11.25
N VAL A 11 4.50 5.52 -10.61
CA VAL A 11 4.89 5.77 -9.21
C VAL A 11 5.52 7.15 -9.03
N GLY A 12 6.50 7.52 -9.88
CA GLY A 12 7.18 8.80 -9.76
C GLY A 12 6.28 10.00 -10.01
N THR A 13 5.40 9.89 -11.00
CA THR A 13 4.37 10.89 -11.30
C THR A 13 3.39 11.07 -10.15
N HIS A 14 2.88 9.96 -9.59
CA HIS A 14 1.96 10.01 -8.45
C HIS A 14 2.62 10.63 -7.22
N LEU A 15 3.84 10.23 -6.92
CA LEU A 15 4.62 10.77 -5.80
C LEU A 15 4.89 12.26 -5.97
N ALA A 16 5.29 12.70 -7.19
CA ALA A 16 5.50 14.10 -7.49
C ALA A 16 4.23 14.94 -7.32
N LYS A 17 3.07 14.43 -7.78
CA LYS A 17 1.75 15.06 -7.59
C LYS A 17 1.36 15.18 -6.12
N LEU A 18 1.59 14.15 -5.32
CA LEU A 18 1.30 14.19 -3.88
C LEU A 18 2.18 15.23 -3.18
N LEU A 19 3.49 15.15 -3.39
CA LEU A 19 4.45 16.02 -2.71
C LEU A 19 4.37 17.47 -3.17
N SER A 20 3.92 17.75 -4.40
CA SER A 20 3.73 19.13 -4.89
C SER A 20 2.62 19.90 -4.18
N ARG A 21 1.74 19.21 -3.46
CA ARG A 21 0.68 19.80 -2.63
C ARG A 21 1.15 20.17 -1.22
N GLU A 22 2.28 19.60 -0.85
CA GLU A 22 2.93 19.85 0.44
C GLU A 22 4.04 20.89 0.22
N GLU A 23 4.21 21.91 0.80
CA GLU A 23 5.19 23.00 0.60
C GLU A 23 6.66 22.52 0.43
N GLN A 24 6.89 21.62 -0.54
CA GLN A 24 8.18 21.01 -0.85
C GLN A 24 8.70 21.51 -2.21
N ASP A 25 10.02 21.62 -2.34
CA ASP A 25 10.71 21.94 -3.59
C ASP A 25 10.98 20.64 -4.37
N ILE A 26 10.15 20.34 -5.36
CA ILE A 26 10.16 19.07 -6.10
C ILE A 26 10.83 19.25 -7.46
N ILE A 27 11.78 18.37 -7.77
CA ILE A 27 12.37 18.23 -9.11
C ILE A 27 12.12 16.81 -9.62
N LEU A 28 11.51 16.68 -10.79
CA LEU A 28 11.28 15.40 -11.45
C LEU A 28 12.23 15.27 -12.65
N ILE A 29 12.95 14.15 -12.74
CA ILE A 29 13.89 13.85 -13.81
C ILE A 29 13.37 12.64 -14.62
N ASP A 30 13.27 12.79 -15.94
CA ASP A 30 12.99 11.69 -16.87
C ASP A 30 13.56 11.99 -18.27
N ASN A 31 13.71 10.96 -19.10
CA ASN A 31 14.08 11.10 -20.51
C ASN A 31 12.88 11.49 -21.38
N ASP A 32 11.67 11.23 -20.93
CA ASP A 32 10.43 11.45 -21.66
C ASP A 32 9.95 12.89 -21.48
N GLU A 33 10.22 13.71 -22.49
CA GLU A 33 9.89 15.13 -22.49
C GLU A 33 8.36 15.36 -22.46
N GLU A 34 7.56 14.52 -23.13
CA GLU A 34 6.11 14.72 -23.20
C GLU A 34 5.46 14.55 -21.84
N LYS A 35 5.84 13.51 -21.10
CA LYS A 35 5.38 13.30 -19.71
C LYS A 35 5.75 14.44 -18.79
N LEU A 36 6.98 14.92 -18.91
CA LEU A 36 7.47 16.01 -18.07
C LEU A 36 6.74 17.33 -18.35
N ARG A 37 6.46 17.65 -19.62
CA ARG A 37 5.71 18.87 -20.01
C ARG A 37 4.31 18.92 -19.42
N GLU A 38 3.59 17.79 -19.43
CA GLU A 38 2.25 17.70 -18.84
C GLU A 38 2.27 17.99 -17.34
N LEU A 39 3.29 17.49 -16.63
CA LEU A 39 3.44 17.65 -15.20
C LEU A 39 3.86 19.06 -14.81
N ASP A 40 4.80 19.65 -15.53
CA ASP A 40 5.28 21.02 -15.34
C ASP A 40 4.16 22.06 -15.53
N ALA A 41 3.26 21.82 -16.48
CA ALA A 41 2.12 22.69 -16.76
C ALA A 41 1.02 22.67 -15.69
N ASN A 42 0.86 21.55 -14.96
CA ASN A 42 -0.29 21.32 -14.09
C ASN A 42 0.05 21.31 -12.60
N TYR A 43 1.32 21.20 -12.23
CA TYR A 43 1.74 21.03 -10.83
C TYR A 43 2.89 21.99 -10.48
N ASN A 44 2.95 22.40 -9.23
CA ASN A 44 4.03 23.24 -8.71
C ASN A 44 5.29 22.40 -8.45
N LEU A 45 5.98 22.01 -9.52
CA LEU A 45 7.23 21.27 -9.49
C LEU A 45 8.13 21.71 -10.66
N MET A 46 9.41 21.41 -10.59
CA MET A 46 10.36 21.63 -11.68
C MET A 46 10.64 20.31 -12.40
N THR A 47 10.90 20.36 -13.69
CA THR A 47 11.29 19.22 -14.49
C THR A 47 12.68 19.34 -15.06
N VAL A 48 13.39 18.21 -15.19
CA VAL A 48 14.69 18.13 -15.84
C VAL A 48 14.66 16.97 -16.84
N ILE A 49 14.79 17.31 -18.12
CA ILE A 49 14.82 16.30 -19.19
C ILE A 49 16.21 15.71 -19.27
N GLY A 50 16.35 14.40 -19.13
CA GLY A 50 17.62 13.70 -19.27
C GLY A 50 17.69 12.39 -18.51
N ASN A 51 18.81 11.68 -18.69
CA ASN A 51 19.02 10.41 -18.01
C ASN A 51 19.42 10.63 -16.54
N PRO A 52 18.67 10.09 -15.57
CA PRO A 52 18.98 10.22 -14.14
C PRO A 52 20.30 9.58 -13.70
N THR A 53 20.97 8.80 -14.55
CA THR A 53 22.32 8.28 -14.32
C THR A 53 23.42 9.06 -15.04
N ALA A 54 23.11 10.25 -15.59
CA ALA A 54 24.09 11.11 -16.24
C ALA A 54 24.51 12.25 -15.31
N PHE A 55 25.81 12.48 -15.16
CA PHE A 55 26.35 13.56 -14.33
C PHE A 55 25.83 14.95 -14.71
N GLN A 56 25.65 15.21 -16.00
CA GLN A 56 25.14 16.49 -16.48
C GLN A 56 23.71 16.73 -16.00
N THR A 57 22.84 15.73 -16.12
CA THR A 57 21.44 15.76 -15.67
C THR A 57 21.35 15.97 -14.16
N LEU A 58 22.13 15.22 -13.38
CA LEU A 58 22.16 15.33 -11.92
C LEU A 58 22.68 16.71 -11.46
N LYS A 59 23.67 17.27 -12.16
CA LYS A 59 24.14 18.65 -11.88
C LYS A 59 23.10 19.69 -12.23
N GLN A 60 22.40 19.56 -13.36
CA GLN A 60 21.32 20.44 -13.77
C GLN A 60 20.17 20.42 -12.75
N ALA A 61 19.81 19.26 -12.23
CA ALA A 61 18.84 19.09 -11.14
C ALA A 61 19.37 19.60 -9.78
N GLN A 62 20.61 20.05 -9.69
CA GLN A 62 21.26 20.52 -8.46
C GLN A 62 21.22 19.48 -7.33
N VAL A 63 21.54 18.21 -7.66
CA VAL A 63 21.46 17.08 -6.73
C VAL A 63 22.23 17.30 -5.42
N TYR A 64 23.32 18.11 -5.46
CA TYR A 64 24.11 18.47 -4.29
C TYR A 64 23.36 19.30 -3.23
N LYS A 65 22.17 19.82 -3.55
CA LYS A 65 21.26 20.51 -2.61
C LYS A 65 20.09 19.62 -2.18
N ALA A 66 19.98 18.39 -2.69
CA ALA A 66 18.86 17.55 -2.39
C ALA A 66 18.90 17.06 -0.93
N ASP A 67 17.80 17.24 -0.22
CA ASP A 67 17.58 16.63 1.08
C ASP A 67 17.24 15.15 0.92
N LEU A 68 16.51 14.81 -0.17
CA LEU A 68 16.13 13.44 -0.51
C LEU A 68 16.17 13.25 -2.04
N PHE A 69 16.82 12.16 -2.48
CA PHE A 69 16.83 11.71 -3.85
C PHE A 69 16.12 10.33 -3.94
N ILE A 70 15.08 10.25 -4.75
CA ILE A 70 14.23 9.05 -4.88
C ILE A 70 14.35 8.52 -6.31
N ALA A 71 14.75 7.26 -6.48
CA ALA A 71 14.85 6.61 -7.78
C ALA A 71 13.78 5.51 -7.92
N VAL A 72 12.84 5.71 -8.88
CA VAL A 72 11.68 4.84 -9.12
C VAL A 72 11.52 4.49 -10.61
N MET A 73 12.64 4.37 -11.32
CA MET A 73 12.67 3.90 -12.70
C MET A 73 12.31 2.41 -12.79
N PRO A 74 11.98 1.89 -14.00
CA PRO A 74 11.61 0.49 -14.19
C PRO A 74 12.68 -0.54 -13.82
N PHE A 75 13.98 -0.18 -13.93
CA PHE A 75 15.09 -1.08 -13.70
C PHE A 75 15.81 -0.77 -12.38
N GLU A 76 15.84 -1.71 -11.45
CA GLU A 76 16.49 -1.57 -10.13
C GLU A 76 17.97 -1.20 -10.21
N SER A 77 18.71 -1.76 -11.17
CA SER A 77 20.13 -1.42 -11.37
C SER A 77 20.34 0.06 -11.70
N ARG A 78 19.41 0.69 -12.44
CA ARG A 78 19.44 2.13 -12.71
C ARG A 78 19.08 2.93 -11.47
N ASN A 79 18.15 2.46 -10.65
CA ASN A 79 17.75 3.10 -9.40
C ASN A 79 18.93 3.12 -8.42
N ILE A 80 19.60 1.98 -8.24
CA ILE A 80 20.78 1.86 -7.39
C ILE A 80 21.91 2.78 -7.90
N MET A 81 22.20 2.75 -9.20
CA MET A 81 23.24 3.59 -9.80
C MET A 81 22.93 5.09 -9.63
N ALA A 82 21.69 5.52 -9.91
CA ALA A 82 21.28 6.92 -9.75
C ALA A 82 21.42 7.38 -8.30
N CYS A 83 20.99 6.57 -7.33
CA CYS A 83 21.16 6.86 -5.91
C CYS A 83 22.62 6.92 -5.48
N THR A 84 23.45 5.99 -5.95
CA THR A 84 24.89 5.98 -5.69
C THR A 84 25.55 7.27 -6.20
N MET A 85 25.24 7.68 -7.43
CA MET A 85 25.75 8.90 -8.02
C MET A 85 25.24 10.15 -7.28
N ALA A 86 23.95 10.19 -6.94
CA ALA A 86 23.35 11.29 -6.21
C ALA A 86 23.99 11.48 -4.82
N SER A 87 24.21 10.37 -4.10
CA SER A 87 24.90 10.40 -2.80
C SER A 87 26.32 10.94 -2.93
N LYS A 88 27.10 10.46 -3.90
CA LYS A 88 28.48 10.93 -4.12
C LYS A 88 28.55 12.38 -4.63
N LEU A 89 27.47 12.89 -5.22
CA LEU A 89 27.34 14.29 -5.63
C LEU A 89 26.80 15.20 -4.52
N GLY A 90 26.42 14.67 -3.36
CA GLY A 90 26.07 15.44 -2.17
C GLY A 90 24.58 15.41 -1.75
N ALA A 91 23.75 14.55 -2.32
CA ALA A 91 22.41 14.31 -1.79
C ALA A 91 22.49 13.77 -0.35
N LYS A 92 21.68 14.31 0.57
CA LYS A 92 21.74 13.95 2.00
C LYS A 92 21.22 12.55 2.27
N LYS A 93 20.09 12.17 1.62
CA LYS A 93 19.48 10.85 1.71
C LYS A 93 19.09 10.35 0.33
N THR A 94 19.14 9.07 0.13
CA THR A 94 18.76 8.41 -1.12
C THR A 94 17.85 7.24 -0.84
N LEU A 95 16.92 7.00 -1.77
CA LEU A 95 15.96 5.93 -1.72
C LEU A 95 15.83 5.30 -3.11
N ALA A 96 16.03 3.98 -3.22
CA ALA A 96 15.91 3.26 -4.48
C ALA A 96 14.79 2.21 -4.44
N ARG A 97 13.93 2.23 -5.46
CA ARG A 97 13.04 1.11 -5.74
C ARG A 97 13.84 -0.06 -6.28
N VAL A 98 13.61 -1.24 -5.74
CA VAL A 98 14.22 -2.51 -6.17
C VAL A 98 13.15 -3.55 -6.44
N ASP A 99 13.49 -4.55 -7.23
CA ASP A 99 12.62 -5.66 -7.62
C ASP A 99 13.13 -7.00 -7.06
N ASN A 100 14.35 -7.02 -6.48
CA ASN A 100 14.93 -8.20 -5.86
C ASN A 100 14.81 -8.11 -4.33
N TYR A 101 14.08 -9.06 -3.75
CA TYR A 101 13.88 -9.12 -2.31
C TYR A 101 15.17 -9.40 -1.52
N GLU A 102 16.13 -10.11 -2.12
CA GLU A 102 17.43 -10.41 -1.50
C GLU A 102 18.17 -9.15 -1.02
N TYR A 103 17.99 -8.03 -1.73
CA TYR A 103 18.62 -6.76 -1.37
C TYR A 103 18.10 -6.16 -0.05
N LEU A 104 16.92 -6.57 0.40
CA LEU A 104 16.33 -6.11 1.66
C LEU A 104 16.72 -6.96 2.87
N LEU A 105 17.46 -8.06 2.66
CA LEU A 105 17.91 -8.90 3.76
C LEU A 105 18.90 -8.13 4.65
N PRO A 106 18.82 -8.29 5.99
CA PRO A 106 19.65 -7.53 6.93
C PRO A 106 21.16 -7.62 6.65
N GLU A 107 21.63 -8.78 6.20
CA GLU A 107 23.03 -9.01 5.86
C GLU A 107 23.51 -8.19 4.65
N ASN A 108 22.59 -7.79 3.75
CA ASN A 108 22.91 -7.03 2.55
C ASN A 108 22.79 -5.51 2.74
N LYS A 109 22.16 -5.07 3.84
CA LYS A 109 21.88 -3.65 4.09
C LYS A 109 23.15 -2.79 4.08
N ALA A 110 24.18 -3.20 4.79
CA ALA A 110 25.44 -2.48 4.89
C ALA A 110 26.16 -2.31 3.53
N PHE A 111 25.99 -3.26 2.59
CA PHE A 111 26.52 -3.16 1.25
C PHE A 111 25.92 -1.96 0.50
N PHE A 112 24.59 -1.82 0.52
CA PHE A 112 23.90 -0.72 -0.17
C PHE A 112 24.14 0.63 0.51
N GLU A 113 24.18 0.67 1.84
CA GLU A 113 24.52 1.89 2.59
C GLU A 113 25.94 2.39 2.23
N ASN A 114 26.90 1.48 2.09
CA ASN A 114 28.27 1.84 1.65
C ASN A 114 28.32 2.34 0.20
N LEU A 115 27.42 1.88 -0.67
CA LEU A 115 27.24 2.45 -2.01
C LEU A 115 26.60 3.84 -1.99
N GLY A 116 26.05 4.25 -0.85
CA GLY A 116 25.34 5.52 -0.71
C GLY A 116 23.84 5.42 -1.00
N VAL A 117 23.26 4.21 -0.94
CA VAL A 117 21.81 3.98 -1.00
C VAL A 117 21.33 3.76 0.42
N ASN A 118 20.66 4.78 0.99
CA ASN A 118 20.25 4.75 2.39
C ASN A 118 19.06 3.84 2.64
N GLU A 119 18.10 3.86 1.71
CA GLU A 119 16.88 3.07 1.82
C GLU A 119 16.56 2.34 0.53
N LEU A 120 16.15 1.08 0.66
CA LEU A 120 15.64 0.27 -0.44
C LEU A 120 14.16 0.00 -0.23
N ILE A 121 13.36 0.22 -1.26
CA ILE A 121 11.93 -0.06 -1.23
C ILE A 121 11.60 -1.14 -2.27
N TYR A 122 10.92 -2.18 -1.82
CA TYR A 122 10.34 -3.23 -2.65
C TYR A 122 8.81 -3.14 -2.53
N PRO A 123 8.13 -2.53 -3.53
CA PRO A 123 6.70 -2.23 -3.46
C PRO A 123 5.83 -3.47 -3.23
N GLU A 124 6.21 -4.60 -3.82
CA GLU A 124 5.46 -5.85 -3.70
C GLU A 124 5.46 -6.41 -2.27
N LYS A 125 6.52 -6.12 -1.49
CA LYS A 125 6.55 -6.45 -0.06
C LYS A 125 5.54 -5.59 0.70
N LEU A 126 5.55 -4.28 0.47
CA LEU A 126 4.65 -3.35 1.14
C LEU A 126 3.18 -3.66 0.84
N ALA A 127 2.88 -3.95 -0.44
CA ALA A 127 1.54 -4.34 -0.85
C ALA A 127 1.09 -5.66 -0.18
N ALA A 128 1.99 -6.65 -0.09
CA ALA A 128 1.68 -7.90 0.58
C ALA A 128 1.45 -7.72 2.09
N GLU A 129 2.27 -6.91 2.76
CA GLU A 129 2.10 -6.57 4.18
C GLU A 129 0.77 -5.85 4.43
N GLU A 130 0.37 -4.93 3.54
CA GLU A 130 -0.92 -4.25 3.63
C GLU A 130 -2.09 -5.21 3.45
N VAL A 131 -2.02 -6.12 2.48
CA VAL A 131 -3.03 -7.17 2.27
C VAL A 131 -3.14 -8.07 3.51
N ILE A 132 -2.04 -8.56 4.05
CA ILE A 132 -2.05 -9.40 5.26
C ILE A 132 -2.64 -8.63 6.46
N THR A 133 -2.30 -7.36 6.61
CA THR A 133 -2.87 -6.50 7.65
C THR A 133 -4.39 -6.35 7.49
N ALA A 134 -4.87 -6.14 6.25
CA ALA A 134 -6.29 -6.07 5.94
C ALA A 134 -7.05 -7.39 6.17
N LEU A 135 -6.38 -8.53 6.04
CA LEU A 135 -6.94 -9.85 6.35
C LEU A 135 -6.99 -10.13 7.86
N LYS A 136 -6.03 -9.61 8.63
CA LYS A 136 -5.99 -9.72 10.09
C LYS A 136 -7.02 -8.81 10.78
N HIS A 137 -7.24 -7.62 10.24
CA HIS A 137 -8.11 -6.60 10.82
C HIS A 137 -9.33 -6.35 9.93
N THR A 138 -10.17 -7.38 9.76
CA THR A 138 -11.27 -7.41 8.77
C THR A 138 -12.33 -6.35 8.98
N TRP A 139 -12.54 -5.88 10.20
CA TRP A 139 -13.53 -4.88 10.59
C TRP A 139 -13.07 -3.43 10.41
N THR A 140 -11.76 -3.21 10.16
CA THR A 140 -11.21 -1.89 9.92
C THR A 140 -11.10 -1.57 8.42
N ARG A 141 -11.09 -0.28 8.09
CA ARG A 141 -10.76 0.19 6.72
C ARG A 141 -9.29 0.44 6.54
N ASN A 142 -8.68 1.08 7.54
CA ASN A 142 -7.26 1.34 7.58
C ASN A 142 -6.72 0.95 8.95
N TRP A 143 -5.48 0.52 8.97
CA TRP A 143 -4.75 0.14 10.16
C TRP A 143 -3.30 0.60 10.02
N PHE A 144 -2.83 1.40 10.97
CA PHE A 144 -1.46 1.89 10.99
C PHE A 144 -0.88 1.71 12.38
N GLU A 145 0.30 1.10 12.44
CA GLU A 145 1.08 0.95 13.65
C GLU A 145 2.17 2.03 13.69
N LEU A 146 2.17 2.83 14.73
CA LEU A 146 3.13 3.89 14.98
C LEU A 146 3.94 3.57 16.24
N CYS A 147 5.11 4.19 16.38
CA CYS A 147 5.97 4.01 17.54
C CYS A 147 6.25 2.52 17.87
N ASN A 148 6.64 1.73 16.84
CA ASN A 148 6.87 0.28 16.96
C ASN A 148 5.67 -0.50 17.52
N GLY A 149 4.45 -0.10 17.16
CA GLY A 149 3.20 -0.76 17.56
C GLY A 149 2.63 -0.28 18.90
N GLU A 150 3.23 0.69 19.58
CA GLU A 150 2.69 1.25 20.81
C GLU A 150 1.46 2.12 20.60
N LEU A 151 1.35 2.77 19.43
CA LEU A 151 0.21 3.57 19.03
C LEU A 151 -0.41 3.01 17.75
N ILE A 152 -1.71 2.75 17.81
CA ILE A 152 -2.50 2.29 16.67
C ILE A 152 -3.39 3.42 16.17
N VAL A 153 -3.35 3.66 14.87
CA VAL A 153 -4.32 4.51 14.18
C VAL A 153 -5.16 3.61 13.29
N LEU A 154 -6.45 3.56 13.55
CA LEU A 154 -7.37 2.74 12.76
C LEU A 154 -8.59 3.55 12.31
N SER A 155 -9.20 3.14 11.21
CA SER A 155 -10.45 3.75 10.77
C SER A 155 -11.55 2.71 10.57
N VAL A 156 -12.77 3.07 10.97
CA VAL A 156 -13.96 2.22 10.91
C VAL A 156 -15.10 2.98 10.25
N LYS A 157 -15.80 2.33 9.32
CA LYS A 157 -17.04 2.86 8.78
C LYS A 157 -18.18 2.47 9.73
N LEU A 158 -18.93 3.46 10.19
CA LEU A 158 -19.97 3.25 11.18
C LEU A 158 -21.31 2.91 10.52
N HIS A 159 -21.86 1.78 10.93
CA HIS A 159 -23.15 1.27 10.52
C HIS A 159 -24.21 1.53 11.60
N ASP A 160 -25.46 1.18 11.35
CA ASP A 160 -26.61 1.41 12.24
C ASP A 160 -26.50 0.71 13.61
N ASN A 161 -25.70 -0.35 13.71
CA ASN A 161 -25.42 -1.09 14.94
C ASN A 161 -24.35 -0.46 15.84
N ALA A 162 -23.72 0.65 15.41
CA ALA A 162 -22.66 1.30 16.19
C ALA A 162 -23.23 2.04 17.42
N LYS A 163 -22.68 1.73 18.61
CA LYS A 163 -23.14 2.29 19.90
C LYS A 163 -22.80 3.77 20.11
N ILE A 164 -21.88 4.28 19.29
CA ILE A 164 -21.41 5.68 19.37
C ILE A 164 -22.21 6.63 18.51
N LEU A 165 -23.19 6.15 17.74
CA LEU A 165 -24.03 7.00 16.88
C LEU A 165 -24.86 7.99 17.68
N ASN A 166 -25.01 9.20 17.12
CA ASN A 166 -25.84 10.29 17.65
C ASN A 166 -25.46 10.71 19.10
N LYS A 167 -24.23 10.41 19.50
CA LYS A 167 -23.64 10.88 20.76
C LYS A 167 -22.64 11.99 20.47
N LYS A 168 -22.57 12.94 21.37
CA LYS A 168 -21.54 13.97 21.32
C LYS A 168 -20.20 13.41 21.78
N LEU A 169 -19.11 13.87 21.18
CA LEU A 169 -17.79 13.32 21.47
C LEU A 169 -17.36 13.49 22.93
N TYR A 170 -17.79 14.57 23.59
CA TYR A 170 -17.49 14.74 25.03
C TYR A 170 -18.15 13.67 25.92
N GLU A 171 -19.22 13.01 25.42
CA GLU A 171 -19.87 11.90 26.13
C GLU A 171 -19.15 10.56 25.92
N LEU A 172 -18.37 10.44 24.84
CA LEU A 172 -17.66 9.24 24.45
C LEU A 172 -16.21 9.22 24.93
N THR A 173 -15.58 10.39 24.98
CA THR A 173 -14.17 10.53 25.34
C THR A 173 -14.03 11.39 26.59
N THR A 174 -13.63 10.75 27.68
CA THR A 174 -13.29 11.39 28.95
C THR A 174 -11.76 11.40 29.13
N ALA A 175 -11.26 12.04 30.18
CA ALA A 175 -9.84 12.01 30.53
C ALA A 175 -9.30 10.60 30.80
N GLU A 176 -10.19 9.65 31.12
CA GLU A 176 -9.84 8.24 31.39
C GLU A 176 -9.99 7.35 30.15
N SER A 177 -10.55 7.86 29.05
CA SER A 177 -10.71 7.08 27.81
C SER A 177 -9.35 6.72 27.21
N GLN A 178 -9.20 5.48 26.82
CA GLN A 178 -7.96 4.94 26.25
C GLN A 178 -7.94 5.00 24.72
N PHE A 179 -8.84 5.76 24.13
CA PHE A 179 -8.88 6.05 22.68
C PHE A 179 -9.23 7.52 22.46
N HIS A 180 -8.86 8.02 21.30
CA HIS A 180 -9.24 9.35 20.85
C HIS A 180 -9.76 9.28 19.40
N ILE A 181 -10.76 10.10 19.06
CA ILE A 181 -11.28 10.24 17.69
C ILE A 181 -10.58 11.43 17.05
N ALA A 182 -9.58 11.13 16.23
CA ALA A 182 -8.71 12.14 15.63
C ALA A 182 -9.36 12.85 14.43
N ALA A 183 -10.18 12.14 13.65
CA ALA A 183 -10.87 12.69 12.49
C ALA A 183 -12.14 11.91 12.18
N ILE A 184 -13.08 12.57 11.49
CA ILE A 184 -14.29 11.97 10.95
C ILE A 184 -14.37 12.32 9.47
N LYS A 185 -14.41 11.31 8.60
CA LYS A 185 -14.68 11.50 7.17
C LYS A 185 -16.18 11.28 6.90
N ARG A 186 -16.86 12.35 6.52
CA ARG A 186 -18.29 12.35 6.18
C ARG A 186 -18.44 12.64 4.69
N ILE A 187 -18.84 11.65 3.91
CA ILE A 187 -18.95 11.71 2.44
C ILE A 187 -17.64 12.18 1.81
N HIS A 188 -17.46 13.47 1.56
CA HIS A 188 -16.27 14.07 0.93
C HIS A 188 -15.50 15.03 1.84
N GLU A 189 -16.02 15.31 3.05
CA GLU A 189 -15.44 16.23 4.01
C GLU A 189 -14.69 15.48 5.10
N THR A 190 -13.51 15.99 5.47
CA THR A 190 -12.78 15.54 6.65
C THR A 190 -12.94 16.55 7.77
N ILE A 191 -13.56 16.15 8.85
CA ILE A 191 -13.87 16.96 10.03
C ILE A 191 -12.82 16.62 11.09
N ILE A 192 -12.17 17.65 11.63
CA ILE A 192 -11.39 17.50 12.86
C ILE A 192 -12.38 17.77 14.01
N PRO A 193 -12.83 16.73 14.71
CA PRO A 193 -13.96 16.84 15.57
C PRO A 193 -13.67 17.57 16.88
N ARG A 194 -14.68 18.24 17.41
CA ARG A 194 -14.67 18.87 18.73
C ARG A 194 -15.69 18.18 19.64
N GLY A 195 -15.59 18.40 20.93
CA GLY A 195 -16.45 17.73 21.91
C GLY A 195 -17.96 17.81 21.65
N ASN A 196 -18.44 18.87 21.01
CA ASN A 196 -19.87 19.06 20.66
C ASN A 196 -20.28 18.39 19.35
N ASP A 197 -19.36 17.89 18.56
CA ASP A 197 -19.67 17.21 17.31
C ASP A 197 -20.26 15.83 17.57
N GLU A 198 -21.08 15.39 16.64
CA GLU A 198 -21.79 14.11 16.70
C GLU A 198 -21.32 13.19 15.56
N ILE A 199 -21.24 11.91 15.87
CA ILE A 199 -20.97 10.85 14.91
C ILE A 199 -22.28 10.39 14.28
N LYS A 200 -22.30 10.25 12.95
CA LYS A 200 -23.48 9.85 12.18
C LYS A 200 -23.25 8.52 11.47
N ILE A 201 -24.36 7.86 11.13
CA ILE A 201 -24.32 6.66 10.29
C ILE A 201 -23.63 6.96 8.97
N GLY A 202 -22.76 6.05 8.51
CA GLY A 202 -22.00 6.18 7.29
C GLY A 202 -20.69 6.97 7.42
N ASP A 203 -20.44 7.63 8.55
CA ASP A 203 -19.16 8.27 8.83
C ASP A 203 -18.05 7.22 8.89
N ILE A 204 -16.82 7.61 8.48
CA ILE A 204 -15.61 6.86 8.75
C ILE A 204 -14.90 7.60 9.88
N ALA A 205 -14.87 6.99 11.06
CA ALA A 205 -14.20 7.54 12.23
C ALA A 205 -12.76 7.01 12.31
N TYR A 206 -11.81 7.92 12.51
CA TYR A 206 -10.40 7.62 12.71
C TYR A 206 -10.09 7.65 14.19
N PHE A 207 -9.69 6.53 14.73
CA PHE A 207 -9.35 6.35 16.13
C PHE A 207 -7.84 6.27 16.31
N THR A 208 -7.35 6.83 17.40
CA THR A 208 -6.01 6.56 17.93
C THR A 208 -6.15 5.85 19.26
N THR A 209 -5.38 4.78 19.46
CA THR A 209 -5.44 3.97 20.69
C THR A 209 -4.15 3.18 20.90
N THR A 210 -4.06 2.48 22.00
CA THR A 210 -3.01 1.48 22.24
C THR A 210 -3.51 0.07 21.94
N PRO A 211 -2.63 -0.92 21.72
CA PRO A 211 -3.03 -2.30 21.38
C PRO A 211 -4.02 -2.92 22.38
N ASN A 212 -3.92 -2.60 23.65
CA ASN A 212 -4.76 -3.18 24.70
C ASN A 212 -6.22 -2.71 24.66
N HIS A 213 -6.52 -1.61 23.96
CA HIS A 213 -7.84 -0.97 23.96
C HIS A 213 -8.58 -1.05 22.62
N ILE A 214 -8.05 -1.78 21.65
CA ILE A 214 -8.65 -2.00 20.33
C ILE A 214 -10.05 -2.62 20.44
N GLN A 215 -10.22 -3.59 21.34
CA GLN A 215 -11.51 -4.25 21.56
C GLN A 215 -12.62 -3.32 22.05
N GLU A 216 -12.26 -2.23 22.72
CA GLU A 216 -13.22 -1.21 23.16
C GLU A 216 -13.79 -0.48 21.93
N ILE A 217 -12.93 -0.06 21.01
CA ILE A 217 -13.34 0.59 19.75
C ILE A 217 -14.20 -0.35 18.92
N GLN A 218 -13.81 -1.62 18.81
CA GLN A 218 -14.58 -2.64 18.10
C GLN A 218 -16.00 -2.79 18.66
N LYS A 219 -16.14 -2.86 19.98
CA LYS A 219 -17.46 -2.92 20.65
C LYS A 219 -18.29 -1.66 20.46
N LEU A 220 -17.64 -0.49 20.46
CA LEU A 220 -18.31 0.81 20.27
C LEU A 220 -18.76 1.01 18.82
N SER A 221 -17.97 0.56 17.86
CA SER A 221 -18.33 0.61 16.44
C SER A 221 -19.35 -0.45 16.03
N GLY A 222 -19.65 -1.42 16.90
CA GLY A 222 -20.60 -2.50 16.61
C GLY A 222 -20.05 -3.56 15.66
N GLU A 223 -18.76 -3.52 15.38
CA GLU A 223 -18.11 -4.42 14.44
C GLU A 223 -17.66 -5.73 15.09
N THR A 224 -17.62 -6.78 14.28
CA THR A 224 -17.10 -8.09 14.68
C THR A 224 -15.96 -8.47 13.77
N GLU A 225 -14.89 -9.00 14.35
CA GLU A 225 -13.77 -9.54 13.57
C GLU A 225 -14.19 -10.86 12.93
N ALA A 226 -14.04 -10.97 11.62
CA ALA A 226 -14.21 -12.23 10.91
C ALA A 226 -12.84 -12.87 10.78
N GLU A 227 -12.69 -14.08 11.29
CA GLU A 227 -11.49 -14.86 11.08
C GLU A 227 -11.40 -15.28 9.62
N ILE A 228 -10.23 -15.08 9.01
CA ILE A 228 -9.93 -15.46 7.63
C ILE A 228 -9.04 -16.70 7.65
N HIS A 229 -9.56 -17.82 7.17
CA HIS A 229 -8.84 -19.08 7.09
C HIS A 229 -8.65 -19.57 5.64
N LYS A 230 -9.55 -19.17 4.73
CA LYS A 230 -9.52 -19.60 3.33
C LYS A 230 -9.51 -18.40 2.41
N ILE A 231 -8.47 -18.28 1.63
CA ILE A 231 -8.34 -17.18 0.66
C ILE A 231 -8.17 -17.73 -0.76
N MET A 232 -8.77 -17.03 -1.70
CA MET A 232 -8.57 -17.25 -3.12
C MET A 232 -7.89 -16.02 -3.73
N ILE A 233 -6.78 -16.23 -4.43
CA ILE A 233 -5.99 -15.18 -5.07
C ILE A 233 -6.12 -15.34 -6.59
N MET A 234 -6.47 -14.28 -7.29
CA MET A 234 -6.45 -14.21 -8.75
C MET A 234 -5.23 -13.45 -9.23
N GLY A 235 -4.35 -14.14 -9.96
CA GLY A 235 -3.09 -13.63 -10.51
C GLY A 235 -1.87 -13.99 -9.67
N GLY A 236 -0.94 -14.72 -10.28
CA GLY A 236 0.32 -15.17 -9.66
C GLY A 236 1.42 -14.11 -9.70
N SER A 237 1.11 -12.86 -9.31
CA SER A 237 2.07 -11.76 -9.25
C SER A 237 3.12 -11.96 -8.16
N ARG A 238 4.19 -11.12 -8.17
CA ARG A 238 5.17 -11.11 -7.06
C ARG A 238 4.52 -10.80 -5.72
N ILE A 239 3.43 -10.01 -5.71
CA ILE A 239 2.64 -9.73 -4.50
C ILE A 239 2.00 -11.02 -3.98
N ALA A 240 1.40 -11.84 -4.87
CA ALA A 240 0.81 -13.12 -4.47
C ALA A 240 1.83 -14.06 -3.81
N ILE A 241 3.06 -14.13 -4.37
CA ILE A 241 4.17 -14.90 -3.79
C ILE A 241 4.52 -14.37 -2.39
N ARG A 242 4.53 -13.04 -2.19
CA ARG A 242 4.82 -12.47 -0.87
C ARG A 242 3.67 -12.67 0.12
N ILE A 243 2.43 -12.55 -0.32
CA ILE A 243 1.27 -12.86 0.54
C ILE A 243 1.36 -14.29 1.06
N SER A 244 1.66 -15.28 0.19
CA SER A 244 1.77 -16.66 0.63
C SER A 244 2.92 -16.89 1.61
N SER A 245 4.04 -16.15 1.48
CA SER A 245 5.16 -16.27 2.42
C SER A 245 4.93 -15.58 3.76
N TYR A 246 3.96 -14.65 3.86
CA TYR A 246 3.59 -13.93 5.09
C TYR A 246 2.29 -14.43 5.72
N ALA A 247 1.56 -15.26 4.99
CA ALA A 247 0.33 -15.85 5.48
C ALA A 247 0.62 -16.78 6.69
N PRO A 248 -0.21 -16.74 7.74
CA PRO A 248 -0.11 -17.69 8.82
C PRO A 248 -0.35 -19.12 8.37
N ASP A 249 0.25 -20.11 9.03
CA ASP A 249 0.15 -21.55 8.68
C ASP A 249 -1.29 -22.09 8.69
N ASN A 250 -2.19 -21.44 9.42
CA ASN A 250 -3.61 -21.82 9.48
C ASN A 250 -4.45 -21.24 8.33
N MET A 251 -3.83 -20.55 7.37
CA MET A 251 -4.51 -19.92 6.24
C MET A 251 -4.34 -20.75 4.96
N ALA A 252 -5.41 -21.36 4.49
CA ALA A 252 -5.43 -22.11 3.24
C ALA A 252 -5.54 -21.16 2.03
N ILE A 253 -4.62 -21.30 1.09
CA ILE A 253 -4.55 -20.44 -0.09
C ILE A 253 -4.80 -21.23 -1.37
N LYS A 254 -5.73 -20.74 -2.21
CA LYS A 254 -5.89 -21.14 -3.60
C LYS A 254 -5.48 -19.98 -4.50
N LEU A 255 -4.58 -20.22 -5.47
CA LEU A 255 -4.12 -19.21 -6.41
C LEU A 255 -4.49 -19.61 -7.83
N ILE A 256 -5.20 -18.74 -8.55
CA ILE A 256 -5.60 -18.93 -9.94
C ILE A 256 -4.65 -18.10 -10.82
N GLU A 257 -3.97 -18.77 -11.78
CA GLU A 257 -3.09 -18.13 -12.75
C GLU A 257 -3.48 -18.57 -14.18
N CYS A 258 -3.67 -17.61 -15.08
CA CYS A 258 -4.10 -17.88 -16.44
C CYS A 258 -2.96 -18.37 -17.34
N ASP A 259 -1.72 -17.91 -17.10
CA ASP A 259 -0.55 -18.37 -17.84
C ASP A 259 -0.12 -19.76 -17.39
N LYS A 260 -0.16 -20.70 -18.31
CA LYS A 260 0.16 -22.11 -18.06
C LYS A 260 1.61 -22.33 -17.61
N GLN A 261 2.56 -21.62 -18.24
CA GLN A 261 3.99 -21.79 -17.88
C GLN A 261 4.28 -21.18 -16.51
N LYS A 262 3.66 -20.04 -16.22
CA LYS A 262 3.77 -19.37 -14.93
C LYS A 262 3.13 -20.19 -13.82
N SER A 263 1.96 -20.81 -14.06
CA SER A 263 1.29 -21.66 -13.06
C SER A 263 2.15 -22.89 -12.69
N TYR A 264 2.82 -23.52 -13.65
CA TYR A 264 3.76 -24.61 -13.36
C TYR A 264 4.95 -24.14 -12.52
N LYS A 265 5.57 -23.02 -12.88
CA LYS A 265 6.67 -22.46 -12.09
C LYS A 265 6.25 -22.13 -10.66
N LEU A 266 5.08 -21.52 -10.49
CA LEU A 266 4.55 -21.21 -9.17
C LEU A 266 4.34 -22.49 -8.33
N ALA A 267 3.83 -23.55 -8.93
CA ALA A 267 3.65 -24.83 -8.25
C ALA A 267 4.98 -25.50 -7.82
N GLU A 268 6.08 -25.21 -8.49
CA GLU A 268 7.42 -25.68 -8.10
C GLU A 268 7.97 -24.92 -6.85
N TYR A 269 7.62 -23.64 -6.70
CA TYR A 269 8.15 -22.80 -5.61
C TYR A 269 7.22 -22.72 -4.39
N MET A 270 5.93 -22.96 -4.57
CA MET A 270 4.89 -22.71 -3.57
C MET A 270 4.21 -24.01 -3.18
N ASN A 271 4.89 -24.83 -2.36
CA ASN A 271 4.43 -26.17 -2.02
C ASN A 271 3.21 -26.21 -1.08
N ASP A 272 2.98 -25.12 -0.33
CA ASP A 272 1.95 -25.07 0.73
C ASP A 272 0.62 -24.47 0.25
N ILE A 273 0.48 -24.18 -1.05
CA ILE A 273 -0.73 -23.60 -1.61
C ILE A 273 -1.22 -24.36 -2.84
N ILE A 274 -2.50 -24.25 -3.13
CA ILE A 274 -3.11 -24.89 -4.30
C ILE A 274 -3.04 -23.93 -5.49
N ILE A 275 -2.31 -24.31 -6.54
CA ILE A 275 -2.22 -23.54 -7.78
C ILE A 275 -3.23 -24.12 -8.79
N ILE A 276 -4.07 -23.25 -9.33
CA ILE A 276 -5.11 -23.57 -10.30
C ILE A 276 -4.77 -22.85 -11.61
N GLN A 277 -4.61 -23.60 -12.70
CA GLN A 277 -4.43 -23.02 -14.02
C GLN A 277 -5.79 -22.67 -14.62
N GLY A 278 -6.05 -21.38 -14.87
CA GLY A 278 -7.30 -20.93 -15.46
C GLY A 278 -7.48 -19.42 -15.42
N ASP A 279 -8.58 -18.97 -16.05
CA ASP A 279 -8.94 -17.56 -16.03
C ASP A 279 -9.81 -17.24 -14.80
N GLY A 280 -9.27 -16.50 -13.86
CA GLY A 280 -9.97 -16.09 -12.62
C GLY A 280 -11.16 -15.15 -12.83
N ARG A 281 -11.44 -14.72 -14.07
CA ARG A 281 -12.65 -13.98 -14.43
C ARG A 281 -13.81 -14.93 -14.77
N ASN A 282 -13.52 -16.22 -15.00
CA ASN A 282 -14.53 -17.21 -15.33
C ASN A 282 -15.30 -17.62 -14.07
N VAL A 283 -16.57 -17.22 -14.03
CA VAL A 283 -17.48 -17.48 -12.89
C VAL A 283 -17.69 -18.98 -12.64
N ASP A 284 -17.71 -19.79 -13.68
CA ASP A 284 -17.91 -21.23 -13.54
C ASP A 284 -16.67 -21.88 -12.90
N LEU A 285 -15.47 -21.51 -13.34
CA LEU A 285 -14.23 -21.92 -12.69
C LEU A 285 -14.21 -21.51 -11.21
N LEU A 286 -14.58 -20.26 -10.89
CA LEU A 286 -14.62 -19.79 -9.50
C LEU A 286 -15.58 -20.63 -8.65
N LYS A 287 -16.75 -21.02 -9.20
CA LYS A 287 -17.71 -21.87 -8.50
C LYS A 287 -17.20 -23.31 -8.32
N GLU A 288 -16.59 -23.88 -9.37
CA GLU A 288 -15.98 -25.24 -9.32
C GLU A 288 -14.88 -25.30 -8.26
N GLU A 289 -14.09 -24.23 -8.14
CA GLU A 289 -13.01 -24.12 -7.15
C GLU A 289 -13.50 -23.70 -5.76
N GLY A 290 -14.80 -23.53 -5.57
CA GLY A 290 -15.43 -23.34 -4.27
C GLY A 290 -15.29 -21.92 -3.73
N ILE A 291 -15.43 -20.90 -4.58
CA ILE A 291 -15.35 -19.49 -4.17
C ILE A 291 -16.31 -19.13 -3.03
N ARG A 292 -17.48 -19.82 -2.96
CA ARG A 292 -18.49 -19.58 -1.93
C ARG A 292 -18.04 -19.96 -0.52
N ASP A 293 -17.04 -20.85 -0.43
CA ASP A 293 -16.46 -21.32 0.84
C ASP A 293 -15.20 -20.53 1.23
N MET A 294 -14.86 -19.50 0.45
CA MET A 294 -13.72 -18.64 0.73
C MET A 294 -14.12 -17.47 1.62
N ASP A 295 -13.29 -17.16 2.61
CA ASP A 295 -13.47 -16.03 3.51
C ASP A 295 -13.05 -14.71 2.83
N ALA A 296 -12.01 -14.78 1.97
CA ALA A 296 -11.52 -13.62 1.22
C ALA A 296 -11.16 -13.97 -0.23
N PHE A 297 -11.29 -12.97 -1.11
CA PHE A 297 -10.84 -12.99 -2.51
C PHE A 297 -9.92 -11.79 -2.78
N ILE A 298 -8.75 -12.06 -3.37
CA ILE A 298 -7.74 -11.05 -3.65
C ILE A 298 -7.41 -11.07 -5.13
N ALA A 299 -7.55 -9.93 -5.81
CA ALA A 299 -7.24 -9.79 -7.23
C ALA A 299 -5.94 -9.01 -7.43
N LEU A 300 -4.95 -9.63 -8.08
CA LEU A 300 -3.57 -9.18 -8.23
C LEU A 300 -3.07 -9.29 -9.68
N THR A 301 -3.93 -9.07 -10.66
CA THR A 301 -3.51 -9.02 -12.07
C THR A 301 -2.93 -7.66 -12.44
N ASP A 302 -2.37 -7.53 -13.64
CA ASP A 302 -1.79 -6.27 -14.13
C ASP A 302 -2.84 -5.21 -14.52
N SER A 303 -4.15 -5.52 -14.44
CA SER A 303 -5.25 -4.62 -14.78
C SER A 303 -6.10 -4.30 -13.56
N SER A 304 -6.05 -3.06 -13.09
CA SER A 304 -6.85 -2.57 -11.96
C SER A 304 -8.34 -2.71 -12.21
N GLU A 305 -8.81 -2.49 -13.44
CA GLU A 305 -10.22 -2.65 -13.84
C GLU A 305 -10.66 -4.10 -13.70
N THR A 306 -9.82 -5.03 -14.20
CA THR A 306 -10.06 -6.47 -14.04
C THR A 306 -10.10 -6.87 -12.58
N ASN A 307 -9.20 -6.36 -11.76
CA ASN A 307 -9.14 -6.66 -10.34
C ASN A 307 -10.40 -6.18 -9.61
N ILE A 308 -10.87 -4.97 -9.90
CA ILE A 308 -12.10 -4.42 -9.32
C ILE A 308 -13.32 -5.25 -9.73
N LEU A 309 -13.48 -5.57 -11.03
CA LEU A 309 -14.60 -6.37 -11.52
C LEU A 309 -14.62 -7.77 -10.94
N ALA A 310 -13.47 -8.44 -10.84
CA ALA A 310 -13.35 -9.75 -10.24
C ALA A 310 -13.73 -9.72 -8.74
N CYS A 311 -13.31 -8.71 -8.01
CA CYS A 311 -13.69 -8.51 -6.61
C CYS A 311 -15.19 -8.26 -6.43
N LEU A 312 -15.83 -7.50 -7.32
CA LEU A 312 -17.29 -7.31 -7.31
C LEU A 312 -18.01 -8.64 -7.56
N THR A 313 -17.57 -9.41 -8.57
CA THR A 313 -18.12 -10.74 -8.86
C THR A 313 -17.95 -11.69 -7.68
N ALA A 314 -16.78 -11.74 -7.05
CA ALA A 314 -16.54 -12.56 -5.85
C ALA A 314 -17.49 -12.19 -4.70
N LYS A 315 -17.74 -10.90 -4.51
CA LYS A 315 -18.67 -10.39 -3.51
C LYS A 315 -20.11 -10.82 -3.79
N GLU A 316 -20.56 -10.78 -5.04
CA GLU A 316 -21.88 -11.28 -5.45
C GLU A 316 -22.00 -12.80 -5.25
N LEU A 317 -20.91 -13.54 -5.37
CA LEU A 317 -20.86 -14.98 -5.11
C LEU A 317 -20.81 -15.32 -3.61
N GLY A 318 -20.76 -14.31 -2.72
CA GLY A 318 -20.89 -14.49 -1.28
C GLY A 318 -19.62 -14.29 -0.47
N VAL A 319 -18.47 -13.95 -1.11
CA VAL A 319 -17.23 -13.66 -0.39
C VAL A 319 -17.36 -12.35 0.39
N LYS A 320 -17.06 -12.38 1.68
CA LYS A 320 -17.25 -11.22 2.57
C LYS A 320 -16.14 -10.17 2.44
N LYS A 321 -14.89 -10.60 2.35
CA LYS A 321 -13.72 -9.71 2.23
C LYS A 321 -13.14 -9.81 0.81
N THR A 322 -13.06 -8.67 0.12
CA THR A 322 -12.44 -8.60 -1.22
C THR A 322 -11.40 -7.50 -1.26
N ILE A 323 -10.26 -7.75 -1.90
CA ILE A 323 -9.14 -6.82 -2.02
C ILE A 323 -8.72 -6.78 -3.49
N ALA A 324 -8.73 -5.59 -4.10
CA ALA A 324 -8.19 -5.32 -5.43
C ALA A 324 -6.93 -4.45 -5.30
N VAL A 325 -5.85 -4.90 -5.91
CA VAL A 325 -4.55 -4.19 -5.88
C VAL A 325 -4.19 -3.72 -7.28
#